data_4e24bd87268f9051e51e669b50cac0c2
#
_entry.id   4e24bd87268f9051e51e669b50cac0c2
#
_cell.length_a   1.000
_cell.length_b   1.000
_cell.length_c   1.000
_cell.angle_alpha   90.00
_cell.angle_beta   90.00
_cell.angle_gamma   90.00
#
_symmetry.space_group_name_H-M   'P 1'
#
loop_
_entity.id
_entity.type
_entity.pdbx_description
1 polymer ?
#
loop_
_entity_poly.entity_id
_entity_poly.type
_entity_poly.pdbx_seq_one_letter_code
_entity_poly.pdbx_strand_id
1 'polypeptide(L)'
;MDNYVGKRLDGRYEVQEIIGVGGMSVVYKAYDNVDDRIVAVKILKDEFLQNDDFVRRFKNESKAIAVMSHPNIVKVYDVSFGEKLQYIVMEYVDGITLKEYIQKQGAITWNDALYFTTQILRALQHAHDKGIVHRDIKPQNIMLLADGHIKVTDFGIARFSRSETKTLTENAIGSVHYISPEQAKGEFTDERADIYSLGVVLYEMLAGRVPFDADSAVSVALMQVQADAKRLIDINPDIPRGVEQICAHAMEKNPANRYQSATEMLFDVEEVIKNPATTFDYSYFVDEEPTKYVIKTVDHTEKPQPDLRSEPEQPVVEEDPKRKGKIVGAVIAGMLVLAAAIVLLVMGLTGSLNTKSMKLENFVGQSYDTIVSSNQYDYVFVQESKES
;
A
#
# COMPACT_ATOMS: atom_id res chain seq x y z
N MET A 1 -28.73 -7.82 5.60
CA MET A 1 -27.52 -8.64 5.74
C MET A 1 -27.97 -10.09 5.91
N ASP A 2 -27.75 -10.93 4.93
CA ASP A 2 -28.14 -12.33 5.05
C ASP A 2 -27.26 -13.01 6.10
N ASN A 3 -27.90 -13.54 7.14
CA ASN A 3 -27.19 -14.32 8.14
C ASN A 3 -27.01 -15.76 7.60
N TYR A 4 -25.76 -16.19 7.45
CA TYR A 4 -25.41 -17.53 7.00
C TYR A 4 -25.26 -18.55 8.13
N VAL A 5 -25.35 -18.14 9.38
CA VAL A 5 -25.26 -19.01 10.56
C VAL A 5 -26.31 -20.11 10.48
N GLY A 6 -25.89 -21.35 10.64
CA GLY A 6 -26.73 -22.55 10.52
C GLY A 6 -26.95 -23.04 9.08
N LYS A 7 -26.47 -22.30 8.05
CA LYS A 7 -26.52 -22.75 6.65
C LYS A 7 -25.29 -23.56 6.29
N ARG A 8 -25.41 -24.42 5.27
CA ARG A 8 -24.30 -25.17 4.70
C ARG A 8 -23.99 -24.64 3.30
N LEU A 9 -22.78 -24.13 3.10
CA LEU A 9 -22.31 -23.60 1.84
C LEU A 9 -21.77 -24.74 0.97
N ASP A 10 -22.21 -24.79 -0.30
CA ASP A 10 -21.85 -25.79 -1.31
C ASP A 10 -21.94 -27.27 -0.81
N GLY A 11 -22.83 -27.52 0.17
CA GLY A 11 -22.99 -28.83 0.80
C GLY A 11 -21.80 -29.26 1.70
N ARG A 12 -20.78 -28.44 1.85
CA ARG A 12 -19.51 -28.76 2.52
C ARG A 12 -19.30 -27.97 3.81
N TYR A 13 -19.40 -26.64 3.78
CA TYR A 13 -19.01 -25.78 4.90
C TYR A 13 -20.22 -25.42 5.75
N GLU A 14 -20.31 -25.93 6.97
CA GLU A 14 -21.39 -25.65 7.92
C GLU A 14 -21.04 -24.43 8.74
N VAL A 15 -21.73 -23.31 8.48
CA VAL A 15 -21.48 -22.03 9.11
C VAL A 15 -21.98 -22.03 10.56
N GLN A 16 -21.09 -21.75 11.51
CA GLN A 16 -21.36 -21.84 12.95
C GLN A 16 -21.66 -20.47 13.58
N GLU A 17 -20.75 -19.53 13.46
CA GLU A 17 -20.83 -18.21 14.09
C GLU A 17 -20.12 -17.13 13.30
N ILE A 18 -20.47 -15.85 13.54
CA ILE A 18 -19.75 -14.71 12.99
C ILE A 18 -18.53 -14.44 13.88
N ILE A 19 -17.35 -14.36 13.28
CA ILE A 19 -16.09 -14.04 13.97
C ILE A 19 -15.51 -12.69 13.56
N GLY A 20 -16.04 -12.04 12.49
CA GLY A 20 -15.60 -10.72 12.06
C GLY A 20 -16.56 -10.06 11.09
N VAL A 21 -16.71 -8.73 11.20
CA VAL A 21 -17.52 -7.94 10.27
C VAL A 21 -16.63 -6.83 9.70
N GLY A 22 -16.29 -6.95 8.42
CA GLY A 22 -15.50 -5.95 7.69
C GLY A 22 -16.38 -5.04 6.83
N GLY A 23 -15.76 -4.07 6.18
CA GLY A 23 -16.43 -3.15 5.26
C GLY A 23 -17.15 -3.89 4.13
N MET A 24 -16.46 -4.80 3.43
CA MET A 24 -16.96 -5.49 2.24
C MET A 24 -17.34 -6.95 2.45
N SER A 25 -17.00 -7.54 3.58
CA SER A 25 -17.18 -8.97 3.85
C SER A 25 -17.53 -9.23 5.30
N VAL A 26 -18.11 -10.39 5.54
CA VAL A 26 -18.32 -10.96 6.87
C VAL A 26 -17.52 -12.25 6.96
N VAL A 27 -16.81 -12.45 8.07
CA VAL A 27 -16.02 -13.67 8.32
C VAL A 27 -16.77 -14.55 9.32
N TYR A 28 -16.93 -15.80 8.96
CA TYR A 28 -17.63 -16.80 9.76
C TYR A 28 -16.65 -17.91 10.16
N LYS A 29 -16.85 -18.45 11.34
CA LYS A 29 -16.31 -19.76 11.71
C LYS A 29 -17.23 -20.82 11.12
N ALA A 30 -16.65 -21.83 10.48
CA ALA A 30 -17.40 -22.91 9.87
C ALA A 30 -16.68 -24.27 10.06
N TYR A 31 -17.45 -25.35 9.91
CA TYR A 31 -16.91 -26.70 9.91
C TYR A 31 -16.89 -27.26 8.48
N ASP A 32 -15.72 -27.70 8.05
CA ASP A 32 -15.51 -28.37 6.76
C ASP A 32 -15.80 -29.87 6.92
N ASN A 33 -16.96 -30.30 6.42
CA ASN A 33 -17.43 -31.69 6.57
C ASN A 33 -16.64 -32.72 5.70
N VAL A 34 -15.79 -32.22 4.77
CA VAL A 34 -14.98 -33.09 3.90
C VAL A 34 -13.60 -33.34 4.54
N ASP A 35 -12.95 -32.28 4.99
CA ASP A 35 -11.60 -32.37 5.55
C ASP A 35 -11.60 -32.43 7.09
N ASP A 36 -12.78 -32.55 7.72
CA ASP A 36 -12.96 -32.73 9.18
C ASP A 36 -12.20 -31.71 10.02
N ARG A 37 -12.42 -30.42 9.71
CA ARG A 37 -11.69 -29.33 10.38
C ARG A 37 -12.51 -28.06 10.52
N ILE A 38 -12.12 -27.20 11.47
CA ILE A 38 -12.64 -25.83 11.56
C ILE A 38 -11.92 -24.95 10.55
N VAL A 39 -12.67 -24.07 9.91
CA VAL A 39 -12.21 -23.11 8.91
C VAL A 39 -12.81 -21.73 9.16
N ALA A 40 -12.18 -20.68 8.64
CA ALA A 40 -12.77 -19.36 8.53
C ALA A 40 -13.31 -19.17 7.10
N VAL A 41 -14.53 -18.67 6.98
CA VAL A 41 -15.18 -18.42 5.68
C VAL A 41 -15.47 -16.94 5.55
N LYS A 42 -14.77 -16.25 4.65
CA LYS A 42 -14.93 -14.84 4.35
C LYS A 42 -15.91 -14.68 3.20
N ILE A 43 -17.12 -14.19 3.48
CA ILE A 43 -18.21 -14.02 2.52
C ILE A 43 -18.31 -12.56 2.09
N LEU A 44 -18.30 -12.31 0.79
CA LEU A 44 -18.51 -11.00 0.21
C LEU A 44 -19.95 -10.53 0.43
N LYS A 45 -20.16 -9.26 0.83
CA LYS A 45 -21.48 -8.68 1.00
C LYS A 45 -22.16 -8.45 -0.35
N ASP A 46 -23.49 -8.61 -0.39
CA ASP A 46 -24.30 -8.54 -1.61
C ASP A 46 -24.17 -7.23 -2.38
N GLU A 47 -23.98 -6.11 -1.66
CA GLU A 47 -23.77 -4.79 -2.27
C GLU A 47 -22.57 -4.70 -3.21
N PHE A 48 -21.55 -5.56 -3.02
CA PHE A 48 -20.35 -5.62 -3.87
C PHE A 48 -20.48 -6.62 -5.02
N LEU A 49 -21.46 -7.53 -4.98
CA LEU A 49 -21.68 -8.53 -6.05
C LEU A 49 -22.15 -7.91 -7.37
N GLN A 50 -22.72 -6.69 -7.32
CA GLN A 50 -23.23 -5.99 -8.50
C GLN A 50 -22.13 -5.21 -9.26
N ASN A 51 -20.91 -5.12 -8.72
CA ASN A 51 -19.78 -4.46 -9.36
C ASN A 51 -18.84 -5.51 -9.99
N ASP A 52 -18.99 -5.74 -11.30
CA ASP A 52 -18.23 -6.75 -12.05
C ASP A 52 -16.70 -6.53 -11.95
N ASP A 53 -16.24 -5.29 -11.93
CA ASP A 53 -14.81 -4.98 -11.80
C ASP A 53 -14.29 -5.31 -10.41
N PHE A 54 -15.08 -5.09 -9.38
CA PHE A 54 -14.75 -5.49 -8.02
C PHE A 54 -14.68 -7.01 -7.89
N VAL A 55 -15.71 -7.70 -8.37
CA VAL A 55 -15.82 -9.17 -8.36
C VAL A 55 -14.64 -9.81 -9.11
N ARG A 56 -14.30 -9.29 -10.30
CA ARG A 56 -13.16 -9.77 -11.09
C ARG A 56 -11.83 -9.61 -10.33
N ARG A 57 -11.61 -8.46 -9.66
CA ARG A 57 -10.41 -8.20 -8.85
C ARG A 57 -10.36 -9.13 -7.64
N PHE A 58 -11.44 -9.21 -6.87
CA PHE A 58 -11.57 -10.12 -5.74
C PHE A 58 -11.21 -11.57 -6.13
N LYS A 59 -11.72 -12.03 -7.27
CA LYS A 59 -11.44 -13.37 -7.82
C LYS A 59 -9.96 -13.56 -8.17
N ASN A 60 -9.34 -12.60 -8.85
CA ASN A 60 -7.93 -12.70 -9.26
C ASN A 60 -6.99 -12.69 -8.06
N GLU A 61 -7.24 -11.80 -7.10
CA GLU A 61 -6.45 -11.69 -5.88
C GLU A 61 -6.61 -12.93 -4.98
N SER A 62 -7.83 -13.43 -4.82
CA SER A 62 -8.08 -14.67 -4.06
C SER A 62 -7.31 -15.86 -4.65
N LYS A 63 -7.23 -15.98 -5.98
CA LYS A 63 -6.43 -17.02 -6.65
C LYS A 63 -4.93 -16.84 -6.43
N ALA A 64 -4.43 -15.60 -6.45
CA ALA A 64 -3.02 -15.31 -6.20
C ALA A 64 -2.62 -15.67 -4.75
N ILE A 65 -3.51 -15.40 -3.79
CA ILE A 65 -3.28 -15.71 -2.37
C ILE A 65 -3.37 -17.23 -2.13
N ALA A 66 -4.24 -17.95 -2.83
CA ALA A 66 -4.44 -19.38 -2.66
C ALA A 66 -3.19 -20.24 -2.95
N VAL A 67 -2.22 -19.72 -3.72
CA VAL A 67 -0.94 -20.40 -4.00
C VAL A 67 0.14 -20.12 -2.95
N MET A 68 -0.12 -19.24 -1.98
CA MET A 68 0.84 -18.95 -0.91
C MET A 68 0.77 -20.04 0.17
N SER A 69 1.95 -20.50 0.59
CA SER A 69 2.09 -21.43 1.71
C SER A 69 3.29 -21.01 2.54
N HIS A 70 3.03 -20.42 3.70
CA HIS A 70 4.06 -19.97 4.64
C HIS A 70 3.53 -20.04 6.08
N PRO A 71 4.33 -20.41 7.10
CA PRO A 71 3.86 -20.55 8.48
C PRO A 71 3.24 -19.26 9.04
N ASN A 72 3.75 -18.09 8.63
CA ASN A 72 3.29 -16.78 9.08
C ASN A 72 2.26 -16.12 8.15
N ILE A 73 1.64 -16.86 7.22
CA ILE A 73 0.54 -16.41 6.37
C ILE A 73 -0.67 -17.31 6.61
N VAL A 74 -1.86 -16.72 6.76
CA VAL A 74 -3.12 -17.47 6.84
C VAL A 74 -3.34 -18.22 5.53
N LYS A 75 -3.44 -19.54 5.60
CA LYS A 75 -3.58 -20.41 4.43
C LYS A 75 -4.99 -20.29 3.84
N VAL A 76 -5.10 -20.10 2.55
CA VAL A 76 -6.38 -20.23 1.81
C VAL A 76 -6.53 -21.68 1.39
N TYR A 77 -7.68 -22.27 1.67
CA TYR A 77 -8.00 -23.66 1.35
C TYR A 77 -8.84 -23.79 0.09
N ASP A 78 -9.80 -22.89 -0.08
CA ASP A 78 -10.76 -22.94 -1.18
C ASP A 78 -11.32 -21.56 -1.50
N VAL A 79 -11.83 -21.38 -2.71
CA VAL A 79 -12.48 -20.14 -3.17
C VAL A 79 -13.69 -20.47 -4.01
N SER A 80 -14.83 -19.87 -3.72
CA SER A 80 -16.08 -20.05 -4.48
C SER A 80 -16.51 -18.72 -5.11
N PHE A 81 -16.81 -18.77 -6.40
CA PHE A 81 -17.20 -17.61 -7.21
C PHE A 81 -18.55 -17.84 -7.90
N GLY A 82 -19.57 -18.16 -7.11
CA GLY A 82 -20.94 -18.27 -7.59
C GLY A 82 -21.55 -16.91 -7.95
N GLU A 83 -22.62 -16.92 -8.78
CA GLU A 83 -23.31 -15.67 -9.17
C GLU A 83 -23.94 -14.94 -7.98
N LYS A 84 -24.47 -15.68 -7.01
CA LYS A 84 -25.20 -15.13 -5.85
C LYS A 84 -24.37 -15.11 -4.56
N LEU A 85 -23.25 -15.81 -4.53
CA LEU A 85 -22.44 -15.94 -3.32
C LEU A 85 -20.99 -16.12 -3.72
N GLN A 86 -20.13 -15.27 -3.14
CA GLN A 86 -18.69 -15.38 -3.32
C GLN A 86 -18.03 -15.43 -1.96
N TYR A 87 -17.17 -16.42 -1.75
CA TYR A 87 -16.49 -16.60 -0.49
C TYR A 87 -15.10 -17.21 -0.64
N ILE A 88 -14.28 -16.99 0.37
CA ILE A 88 -12.95 -17.58 0.52
C ILE A 88 -12.97 -18.43 1.78
N VAL A 89 -12.51 -19.67 1.68
CA VAL A 89 -12.29 -20.55 2.83
C VAL A 89 -10.83 -20.54 3.18
N MET A 90 -10.54 -20.24 4.45
CA MET A 90 -9.17 -20.09 4.94
C MET A 90 -8.99 -20.77 6.29
N GLU A 91 -7.75 -20.89 6.69
CA GLU A 91 -7.34 -21.36 8.01
C GLU A 91 -8.05 -20.54 9.10
N TYR A 92 -8.69 -21.26 10.02
CA TYR A 92 -9.17 -20.65 11.27
C TYR A 92 -8.00 -20.53 12.22
N VAL A 93 -7.68 -19.29 12.60
CA VAL A 93 -6.61 -18.98 13.55
C VAL A 93 -7.22 -18.75 14.92
N ASP A 94 -6.93 -19.64 15.87
CA ASP A 94 -7.34 -19.49 17.27
C ASP A 94 -6.35 -18.57 17.98
N GLY A 95 -6.68 -17.29 18.02
CA GLY A 95 -5.82 -16.24 18.55
C GLY A 95 -6.52 -14.88 18.65
N ILE A 96 -5.77 -13.88 19.00
CA ILE A 96 -6.22 -12.49 19.05
C ILE A 96 -5.49 -11.66 18.00
N THR A 97 -6.04 -10.52 17.61
CA THR A 97 -5.32 -9.60 16.74
C THR A 97 -4.16 -8.92 17.49
N LEU A 98 -3.10 -8.58 16.77
CA LEU A 98 -2.01 -7.79 17.33
C LEU A 98 -2.51 -6.43 17.86
N LYS A 99 -3.61 -5.90 17.28
CA LYS A 99 -4.27 -4.68 17.78
C LYS A 99 -4.83 -4.88 19.19
N GLU A 100 -5.56 -5.97 19.41
CA GLU A 100 -6.10 -6.30 20.73
C GLU A 100 -4.98 -6.54 21.74
N TYR A 101 -3.89 -7.16 21.31
CA TYR A 101 -2.71 -7.38 22.15
C TYR A 101 -2.08 -6.05 22.58
N ILE A 102 -1.81 -5.12 21.64
CA ILE A 102 -1.28 -3.78 21.93
C ILE A 102 -2.22 -3.02 22.87
N GLN A 103 -3.55 -3.06 22.61
CA GLN A 103 -4.52 -2.38 23.48
C GLN A 103 -4.54 -2.89 24.92
N LYS A 104 -4.29 -4.19 25.11
CA LYS A 104 -4.25 -4.81 26.46
C LYS A 104 -2.93 -4.53 27.19
N GLN A 105 -1.81 -4.56 26.46
CA GLN A 105 -0.47 -4.43 27.05
C GLN A 105 0.00 -2.97 27.15
N GLY A 106 -0.53 -2.08 26.29
CA GLY A 106 0.08 -0.79 26.02
C GLY A 106 1.34 -0.96 25.15
N ALA A 107 2.45 -0.32 25.55
CA ALA A 107 3.74 -0.53 24.87
C ALA A 107 4.27 -1.95 25.10
N ILE A 108 4.74 -2.57 24.04
CA ILE A 108 5.34 -3.90 24.03
C ILE A 108 6.86 -3.77 24.23
N THR A 109 7.51 -4.77 24.84
CA THR A 109 8.97 -4.78 24.94
C THR A 109 9.60 -4.77 23.55
N TRP A 110 10.77 -4.13 23.41
CA TRP A 110 11.44 -4.09 22.11
C TRP A 110 11.82 -5.50 21.59
N ASN A 111 12.14 -6.44 22.48
CA ASN A 111 12.41 -7.82 22.12
C ASN A 111 11.19 -8.51 21.48
N ASP A 112 10.02 -8.40 22.11
CA ASP A 112 8.78 -8.99 21.59
C ASP A 112 8.36 -8.29 20.29
N ALA A 113 8.49 -6.96 20.24
CA ALA A 113 8.19 -6.19 19.03
C ALA A 113 9.06 -6.62 17.84
N LEU A 114 10.38 -6.81 18.04
CA LEU A 114 11.27 -7.32 17.00
C LEU A 114 11.00 -8.79 16.65
N TYR A 115 10.63 -9.61 17.64
CA TYR A 115 10.24 -11.00 17.38
C TYR A 115 9.00 -11.09 16.48
N PHE A 116 7.97 -10.27 16.72
CA PHE A 116 6.80 -10.19 15.86
C PHE A 116 7.16 -9.60 14.48
N THR A 117 7.95 -8.52 14.46
CA THR A 117 8.41 -7.88 13.22
C THR A 117 9.17 -8.87 12.33
N THR A 118 10.05 -9.70 12.88
CA THR A 118 10.78 -10.76 12.17
C THR A 118 9.81 -11.71 11.45
N GLN A 119 8.77 -12.16 12.11
CA GLN A 119 7.79 -13.07 11.54
C GLN A 119 6.96 -12.42 10.44
N ILE A 120 6.57 -11.13 10.62
CA ILE A 120 5.85 -10.36 9.60
C ILE A 120 6.74 -10.16 8.36
N LEU A 121 8.01 -9.79 8.54
CA LEU A 121 8.95 -9.61 7.44
C LEU A 121 9.15 -10.89 6.62
N ARG A 122 9.22 -12.05 7.27
CA ARG A 122 9.30 -13.35 6.56
C ARG A 122 8.04 -13.64 5.75
N ALA A 123 6.87 -13.29 6.28
CA ALA A 123 5.60 -13.40 5.55
C ALA A 123 5.57 -12.46 4.33
N LEU A 124 5.97 -11.19 4.51
CA LEU A 124 6.03 -10.20 3.45
C LEU A 124 7.02 -10.60 2.37
N GLN A 125 8.24 -11.04 2.75
CA GLN A 125 9.23 -11.50 1.78
C GLN A 125 8.68 -12.63 0.91
N HIS A 126 8.01 -13.63 1.52
CA HIS A 126 7.40 -14.74 0.77
C HIS A 126 6.34 -14.28 -0.22
N ALA A 127 5.55 -13.27 0.13
CA ALA A 127 4.54 -12.67 -0.76
C ALA A 127 5.18 -11.84 -1.87
N HIS A 128 6.14 -10.99 -1.53
CA HIS A 128 6.86 -10.11 -2.46
C HIS A 128 7.63 -10.91 -3.51
N ASP A 129 8.27 -12.03 -3.15
CA ASP A 129 8.94 -12.95 -4.08
C ASP A 129 7.98 -13.55 -5.14
N LYS A 130 6.68 -13.53 -4.86
CA LYS A 130 5.62 -13.95 -5.78
C LYS A 130 4.93 -12.78 -6.49
N GLY A 131 5.43 -11.56 -6.33
CA GLY A 131 4.87 -10.34 -6.88
C GLY A 131 3.56 -9.91 -6.21
N ILE A 132 3.30 -10.37 -4.97
CA ILE A 132 2.10 -10.04 -4.21
C ILE A 132 2.46 -9.01 -3.14
N VAL A 133 1.90 -7.80 -3.24
CA VAL A 133 2.03 -6.72 -2.26
C VAL A 133 0.78 -6.71 -1.39
N HIS A 134 0.94 -6.64 -0.07
CA HIS A 134 -0.17 -6.71 0.89
C HIS A 134 -1.04 -5.46 0.89
N ARG A 135 -0.43 -4.27 0.87
CA ARG A 135 -1.06 -2.94 0.79
C ARG A 135 -1.97 -2.53 1.95
N ASP A 136 -2.18 -3.37 2.94
CA ASP A 136 -3.01 -3.09 4.13
C ASP A 136 -2.42 -3.71 5.39
N ILE A 137 -1.09 -3.63 5.55
CA ILE A 137 -0.41 -4.06 6.79
C ILE A 137 -0.86 -3.15 7.93
N LYS A 138 -1.44 -3.77 8.95
CA LYS A 138 -1.91 -3.12 10.17
C LYS A 138 -2.12 -4.17 11.26
N PRO A 139 -2.12 -3.80 12.55
CA PRO A 139 -2.23 -4.77 13.64
C PRO A 139 -3.53 -5.60 13.64
N GLN A 140 -4.62 -5.09 13.03
CA GLN A 140 -5.88 -5.81 12.87
C GLN A 140 -5.78 -7.00 11.90
N ASN A 141 -4.83 -6.93 10.95
CA ASN A 141 -4.59 -7.96 9.94
C ASN A 141 -3.44 -8.91 10.32
N ILE A 142 -3.03 -8.89 11.59
CA ILE A 142 -1.97 -9.74 12.14
C ILE A 142 -2.57 -10.48 13.32
N MET A 143 -2.70 -11.81 13.20
CA MET A 143 -3.19 -12.69 14.27
C MET A 143 -2.02 -13.16 15.11
N LEU A 144 -2.15 -13.10 16.43
CA LEU A 144 -1.21 -13.59 17.42
C LEU A 144 -1.79 -14.82 18.11
N LEU A 145 -1.08 -15.94 18.01
CA LEU A 145 -1.44 -17.20 18.65
C LEU A 145 -0.89 -17.26 20.09
N ALA A 146 -1.43 -18.16 20.90
CA ALA A 146 -1.04 -18.30 22.30
C ALA A 146 0.44 -18.69 22.51
N ASP A 147 1.07 -19.31 21.52
CA ASP A 147 2.49 -19.69 21.53
C ASP A 147 3.45 -18.59 21.06
N GLY A 148 2.93 -17.39 20.75
CA GLY A 148 3.70 -16.25 20.26
C GLY A 148 3.96 -16.26 18.76
N HIS A 149 3.46 -17.25 18.03
CA HIS A 149 3.50 -17.21 16.58
C HIS A 149 2.50 -16.19 16.03
N ILE A 150 2.86 -15.56 14.88
CA ILE A 150 1.93 -14.67 14.20
C ILE A 150 1.52 -15.22 12.82
N LYS A 151 0.36 -14.83 12.39
CA LYS A 151 -0.11 -15.06 11.01
C LYS A 151 -0.67 -13.78 10.42
N VAL A 152 -0.13 -13.39 9.26
CA VAL A 152 -0.63 -12.26 8.47
C VAL A 152 -1.84 -12.74 7.69
N THR A 153 -2.93 -11.97 7.73
CA THR A 153 -4.19 -12.23 7.03
C THR A 153 -4.56 -11.07 6.12
N ASP A 154 -5.55 -11.28 5.26
CA ASP A 154 -6.17 -10.22 4.45
C ASP A 154 -5.23 -9.51 3.48
N PHE A 155 -4.35 -10.28 2.79
CA PHE A 155 -3.57 -9.76 1.68
C PHE A 155 -4.49 -9.09 0.65
N GLY A 156 -4.26 -7.85 0.42
CA GLY A 156 -4.66 -6.91 -0.64
C GLY A 156 -6.05 -6.98 -1.33
N ILE A 157 -6.94 -7.90 -0.95
CA ILE A 157 -8.19 -8.24 -1.65
C ILE A 157 -9.12 -7.03 -1.94
N ALA A 158 -8.81 -5.84 -1.44
CA ALA A 158 -9.81 -4.77 -1.40
C ALA A 158 -9.34 -3.37 -1.80
N ARG A 159 -8.07 -3.10 -1.99
CA ARG A 159 -7.60 -1.70 -2.06
C ARG A 159 -7.51 -1.08 -3.44
N PHE A 160 -7.68 -1.84 -4.53
CA PHE A 160 -7.71 -1.26 -5.89
C PHE A 160 -8.96 -0.44 -6.22
N SER A 161 -10.01 -0.46 -5.37
CA SER A 161 -11.27 0.25 -5.62
C SER A 161 -11.31 1.70 -5.12
N ARG A 162 -10.21 2.26 -4.55
CA ARG A 162 -10.23 3.66 -4.05
C ARG A 162 -10.25 4.74 -5.12
N SER A 163 -9.97 4.41 -6.38
CA SER A 163 -10.06 5.40 -7.47
C SER A 163 -11.50 5.79 -7.85
N GLU A 164 -12.50 5.01 -7.43
CA GLU A 164 -13.90 5.23 -7.84
C GLU A 164 -14.88 5.58 -6.71
N THR A 165 -14.55 5.34 -5.45
CA THR A 165 -15.45 5.69 -4.33
C THR A 165 -14.96 6.92 -3.57
N LYS A 166 -15.60 8.06 -3.85
CA LYS A 166 -15.39 9.37 -3.21
C LYS A 166 -15.83 9.44 -1.72
N THR A 167 -16.21 8.34 -1.10
CA THR A 167 -16.69 8.33 0.29
C THR A 167 -15.75 7.52 1.17
N LEU A 168 -15.00 8.22 2.04
CA LEU A 168 -14.31 7.63 3.18
C LEU A 168 -15.39 7.15 4.18
N THR A 169 -15.77 5.86 4.13
CA THR A 169 -16.64 5.25 5.13
C THR A 169 -15.91 5.16 6.47
N GLU A 170 -16.64 5.15 7.60
CA GLU A 170 -16.08 5.06 8.97
C GLU A 170 -15.07 3.91 9.14
N ASN A 171 -15.25 2.79 8.45
CA ASN A 171 -14.29 1.67 8.44
C ASN A 171 -12.94 1.99 7.74
N ALA A 172 -12.86 3.06 6.94
CA ALA A 172 -11.62 3.55 6.35
C ALA A 172 -10.78 4.35 7.35
N ILE A 173 -11.38 4.87 8.42
CA ILE A 173 -10.73 5.72 9.42
C ILE A 173 -9.61 4.95 10.13
N GLY A 174 -9.85 3.70 10.54
CA GLY A 174 -8.82 2.89 11.20
C GLY A 174 -7.61 2.50 10.33
N SER A 175 -7.81 2.36 9.00
CA SER A 175 -6.74 1.95 8.08
C SER A 175 -5.83 3.11 7.66
N VAL A 176 -6.26 4.36 7.82
CA VAL A 176 -5.49 5.54 7.39
C VAL A 176 -4.22 5.75 8.23
N HIS A 177 -4.21 5.26 9.47
CA HIS A 177 -3.06 5.38 10.36
C HIS A 177 -1.82 4.59 9.90
N TYR A 178 -1.98 3.64 9.00
CA TYR A 178 -0.90 2.77 8.51
C TYR A 178 -0.63 2.93 7.01
N ILE A 179 -1.33 3.86 6.34
CA ILE A 179 -1.18 4.07 4.89
C ILE A 179 0.18 4.70 4.59
N SER A 180 0.84 4.22 3.54
CA SER A 180 2.09 4.85 3.10
C SER A 180 1.85 6.20 2.41
N PRO A 181 2.84 7.11 2.39
CA PRO A 181 2.73 8.41 1.74
C PRO A 181 2.29 8.34 0.28
N GLU A 182 2.86 7.40 -0.51
CA GLU A 182 2.51 7.18 -1.90
C GLU A 182 1.08 6.65 -2.07
N GLN A 183 0.62 5.78 -1.16
CA GLN A 183 -0.79 5.35 -1.16
C GLN A 183 -1.74 6.50 -0.81
N ALA A 184 -1.37 7.36 0.15
CA ALA A 184 -2.17 8.52 0.54
C ALA A 184 -2.32 9.53 -0.61
N LYS A 185 -1.28 9.67 -1.45
CA LYS A 185 -1.28 10.51 -2.65
C LYS A 185 -1.95 9.85 -3.86
N GLY A 186 -2.21 8.53 -3.83
CA GLY A 186 -2.72 7.78 -4.98
C GLY A 186 -1.65 7.50 -6.05
N GLU A 187 -0.38 7.54 -5.67
CA GLU A 187 0.77 7.25 -6.54
C GLU A 187 0.96 5.73 -6.70
N PHE A 188 1.88 5.33 -7.59
CA PHE A 188 2.23 3.93 -7.77
C PHE A 188 2.74 3.32 -6.47
N THR A 189 2.27 2.11 -6.14
CA THR A 189 2.52 1.44 -4.86
C THR A 189 3.15 0.07 -5.12
N ASP A 190 4.35 -0.15 -4.60
CA ASP A 190 5.08 -1.42 -4.62
C ASP A 190 5.27 -1.99 -3.19
N GLU A 191 6.15 -3.00 -3.04
CA GLU A 191 6.45 -3.68 -1.78
C GLU A 191 6.95 -2.76 -0.66
N ARG A 192 7.55 -1.62 -0.99
CA ARG A 192 8.05 -0.63 -0.03
C ARG A 192 6.92 0.06 0.74
N ALA A 193 5.69 0.01 0.25
CA ALA A 193 4.52 0.46 1.00
C ALA A 193 4.23 -0.44 2.20
N ASP A 194 4.40 -1.76 2.05
CA ASP A 194 4.24 -2.70 3.16
C ASP A 194 5.32 -2.49 4.24
N ILE A 195 6.54 -2.15 3.82
CA ILE A 195 7.65 -1.81 4.73
C ILE A 195 7.32 -0.56 5.54
N TYR A 196 6.79 0.49 4.90
CA TYR A 196 6.33 1.69 5.62
C TYR A 196 5.24 1.35 6.64
N SER A 197 4.22 0.62 6.21
CA SER A 197 3.12 0.21 7.09
C SER A 197 3.61 -0.63 8.26
N LEU A 198 4.57 -1.54 8.04
CA LEU A 198 5.22 -2.31 9.10
C LEU A 198 6.04 -1.42 10.04
N GLY A 199 6.71 -0.38 9.53
CA GLY A 199 7.37 0.64 10.35
C GLY A 199 6.39 1.34 11.30
N VAL A 200 5.19 1.69 10.82
CA VAL A 200 4.12 2.25 11.65
C VAL A 200 3.61 1.25 12.69
N VAL A 201 3.47 -0.03 12.34
CA VAL A 201 3.10 -1.09 13.28
C VAL A 201 4.17 -1.28 14.35
N LEU A 202 5.46 -1.29 13.98
CA LEU A 202 6.57 -1.37 14.91
C LEU A 202 6.59 -0.17 15.86
N TYR A 203 6.37 1.03 15.34
CA TYR A 203 6.23 2.23 16.16
C TYR A 203 5.11 2.07 17.18
N GLU A 204 3.92 1.62 16.76
CA GLU A 204 2.79 1.45 17.65
C GLU A 204 3.06 0.38 18.73
N MET A 205 3.69 -0.74 18.38
CA MET A 205 4.11 -1.74 19.35
C MET A 205 5.02 -1.15 20.45
N LEU A 206 6.00 -0.34 20.04
CA LEU A 206 7.00 0.23 20.93
C LEU A 206 6.49 1.42 21.75
N ALA A 207 5.62 2.26 21.15
CA ALA A 207 5.10 3.48 21.77
C ALA A 207 3.74 3.29 22.47
N GLY A 208 3.03 2.16 22.24
CA GLY A 208 1.66 1.91 22.70
C GLY A 208 0.62 2.78 21.98
N ARG A 209 1.01 3.55 20.98
CA ARG A 209 0.15 4.45 20.18
C ARG A 209 0.71 4.66 18.79
N VAL A 210 -0.17 5.01 17.85
CA VAL A 210 0.23 5.34 16.48
C VAL A 210 1.09 6.62 16.43
N PRO A 211 1.99 6.75 15.43
CA PRO A 211 2.85 7.94 15.28
C PRO A 211 2.06 9.20 14.91
N PHE A 212 0.97 9.05 14.16
CA PHE A 212 0.14 10.14 13.66
C PHE A 212 -1.32 9.88 13.99
N ASP A 213 -1.96 10.84 14.66
CA ASP A 213 -3.36 10.79 15.06
C ASP A 213 -3.98 12.20 14.97
N ALA A 214 -5.23 12.29 14.47
CA ALA A 214 -5.96 13.53 14.32
C ALA A 214 -7.48 13.26 14.20
N ASP A 215 -8.30 14.30 14.36
CA ASP A 215 -9.77 14.22 14.35
C ASP A 215 -10.35 13.75 13.01
N SER A 216 -9.59 13.82 11.91
CA SER A 216 -10.07 13.39 10.60
C SER A 216 -9.08 12.47 9.88
N ALA A 217 -9.63 11.50 9.12
CA ALA A 217 -8.83 10.61 8.28
C ALA A 217 -7.96 11.37 7.24
N VAL A 218 -8.45 12.51 6.75
CA VAL A 218 -7.71 13.37 5.81
C VAL A 218 -6.50 14.00 6.50
N SER A 219 -6.67 14.48 7.74
CA SER A 219 -5.56 15.04 8.53
C SER A 219 -4.51 13.98 8.83
N VAL A 220 -4.92 12.76 9.22
CA VAL A 220 -3.98 11.65 9.43
C VAL A 220 -3.23 11.30 8.14
N ALA A 221 -3.93 11.21 7.00
CA ALA A 221 -3.31 10.95 5.71
C ALA A 221 -2.29 12.05 5.33
N LEU A 222 -2.59 13.32 5.61
CA LEU A 222 -1.67 14.42 5.39
C LEU A 222 -0.42 14.32 6.29
N MET A 223 -0.60 13.92 7.56
CA MET A 223 0.53 13.70 8.47
C MET A 223 1.42 12.54 7.98
N GLN A 224 0.85 11.46 7.44
CA GLN A 224 1.64 10.39 6.81
C GLN A 224 2.53 10.91 5.68
N VAL A 225 2.06 11.91 4.94
CA VAL A 225 2.81 12.48 3.82
C VAL A 225 3.89 13.47 4.28
N GLN A 226 3.65 14.28 5.32
CA GLN A 226 4.44 15.47 5.60
C GLN A 226 5.03 15.56 7.01
N ALA A 227 4.40 14.89 8.01
CA ALA A 227 4.82 15.07 9.40
C ALA A 227 5.91 14.06 9.80
N ASP A 228 6.82 14.51 10.67
CA ASP A 228 7.77 13.62 11.32
C ASP A 228 7.15 12.99 12.57
N ALA A 229 7.43 11.69 12.76
CA ALA A 229 7.02 11.00 13.97
C ALA A 229 7.86 11.44 15.17
N LYS A 230 7.24 11.46 16.37
CA LYS A 230 8.01 11.67 17.59
C LYS A 230 9.01 10.53 17.76
N ARG A 231 10.25 10.85 18.13
CA ARG A 231 11.29 9.84 18.32
C ARG A 231 10.92 8.85 19.42
N LEU A 232 11.16 7.57 19.16
CA LEU A 232 10.84 6.50 20.12
C LEU A 232 11.63 6.59 21.41
N ILE A 233 12.91 6.98 21.33
CA ILE A 233 13.76 7.19 22.53
C ILE A 233 13.31 8.36 23.39
N ASP A 234 12.56 9.34 22.87
CA ASP A 234 11.95 10.42 23.64
C ASP A 234 10.64 9.99 24.32
N ILE A 235 10.09 8.82 23.92
CA ILE A 235 8.91 8.21 24.55
C ILE A 235 9.35 7.18 25.58
N ASN A 236 10.29 6.30 25.21
CA ASN A 236 10.84 5.26 26.06
C ASN A 236 12.37 5.16 25.83
N PRO A 237 13.18 5.66 26.74
CA PRO A 237 14.66 5.61 26.67
C PRO A 237 15.26 4.20 26.71
N ASP A 238 14.48 3.19 27.14
CA ASP A 238 14.96 1.79 27.22
C ASP A 238 14.99 1.12 25.82
N ILE A 239 14.45 1.78 24.79
CA ILE A 239 14.50 1.27 23.43
C ILE A 239 15.92 1.42 22.89
N PRO A 240 16.57 0.34 22.41
CA PRO A 240 17.88 0.43 21.78
C PRO A 240 17.89 1.37 20.59
N ARG A 241 18.97 2.13 20.43
CA ARG A 241 19.08 3.11 19.36
C ARG A 241 18.91 2.49 17.96
N GLY A 242 19.44 1.28 17.75
CA GLY A 242 19.26 0.55 16.49
C GLY A 242 17.80 0.24 16.18
N VAL A 243 16.98 -0.07 17.20
CA VAL A 243 15.53 -0.30 17.01
C VAL A 243 14.81 0.96 16.56
N GLU A 244 15.13 2.11 17.19
CA GLU A 244 14.61 3.41 16.76
C GLU A 244 14.99 3.71 15.30
N GLN A 245 16.27 3.49 14.95
CA GLN A 245 16.77 3.76 13.61
C GLN A 245 16.09 2.87 12.56
N ILE A 246 15.90 1.58 12.82
CA ILE A 246 15.15 0.67 11.94
C ILE A 246 13.72 1.19 11.72
N CYS A 247 13.03 1.56 12.80
CA CYS A 247 11.67 2.08 12.72
C CYS A 247 11.60 3.37 11.90
N ALA A 248 12.49 4.32 12.17
CA ALA A 248 12.56 5.59 11.45
C ALA A 248 12.87 5.39 9.96
N HIS A 249 13.83 4.52 9.63
CA HIS A 249 14.21 4.22 8.26
C HIS A 249 13.08 3.54 7.47
N ALA A 250 12.35 2.61 8.08
CA ALA A 250 11.17 2.01 7.48
C ALA A 250 10.07 3.07 7.21
N MET A 251 9.98 4.11 8.04
CA MET A 251 8.97 5.18 7.94
C MET A 251 9.43 6.40 7.12
N GLU A 252 10.55 6.33 6.39
CA GLU A 252 10.97 7.38 5.46
C GLU A 252 9.86 7.72 4.46
N LYS A 253 9.67 9.02 4.19
CA LYS A 253 8.55 9.49 3.34
C LYS A 253 8.75 9.15 1.87
N ASN A 254 9.99 9.25 1.39
CA ASN A 254 10.36 8.83 0.05
C ASN A 254 10.63 7.32 0.00
N PRO A 255 9.90 6.54 -0.83
CA PRO A 255 10.15 5.10 -0.96
C PRO A 255 11.60 4.74 -1.33
N ALA A 256 12.31 5.61 -2.06
CA ALA A 256 13.70 5.39 -2.43
C ALA A 256 14.67 5.43 -1.24
N ASN A 257 14.28 6.10 -0.15
CA ASN A 257 15.09 6.24 1.06
C ASN A 257 14.73 5.21 2.13
N ARG A 258 13.78 4.29 1.86
CA ARG A 258 13.41 3.19 2.77
C ARG A 258 14.24 1.96 2.47
N TYR A 259 14.08 0.92 3.28
CA TYR A 259 14.46 -0.43 2.89
C TYR A 259 13.84 -0.79 1.54
N GLN A 260 14.64 -1.35 0.64
CA GLN A 260 14.19 -1.69 -0.70
C GLN A 260 13.53 -3.08 -0.76
N SER A 261 13.69 -3.90 0.29
CA SER A 261 13.02 -5.20 0.43
C SER A 261 12.76 -5.55 1.89
N ALA A 262 11.83 -6.48 2.13
CA ALA A 262 11.60 -7.03 3.47
C ALA A 262 12.84 -7.78 4.00
N THR A 263 13.64 -8.38 3.13
CA THR A 263 14.90 -9.05 3.48
C THR A 263 15.93 -8.05 4.01
N GLU A 264 16.06 -6.89 3.41
CA GLU A 264 16.98 -5.83 3.87
C GLU A 264 16.62 -5.37 5.30
N MET A 265 15.34 -5.08 5.55
CA MET A 265 14.87 -4.74 6.91
C MET A 265 15.06 -5.89 7.90
N LEU A 266 14.81 -7.14 7.47
CA LEU A 266 14.98 -8.32 8.31
C LEU A 266 16.43 -8.48 8.77
N PHE A 267 17.39 -8.22 7.88
CA PHE A 267 18.82 -8.28 8.21
C PHE A 267 19.16 -7.34 9.38
N ASP A 268 18.74 -6.08 9.31
CA ASP A 268 19.01 -5.10 10.37
C ASP A 268 18.31 -5.47 11.68
N VAL A 269 17.07 -5.97 11.61
CA VAL A 269 16.33 -6.48 12.78
C VAL A 269 17.09 -7.62 13.45
N GLU A 270 17.59 -8.59 12.68
CA GLU A 270 18.36 -9.72 13.21
C GLU A 270 19.71 -9.28 13.79
N GLU A 271 20.35 -8.25 13.24
CA GLU A 271 21.58 -7.70 13.79
C GLU A 271 21.37 -7.04 15.17
N VAL A 272 20.29 -6.27 15.35
CA VAL A 272 19.97 -5.67 16.65
C VAL A 272 19.55 -6.74 17.67
N ILE A 273 18.83 -7.79 17.26
CA ILE A 273 18.49 -8.92 18.16
C ILE A 273 19.78 -9.60 18.66
N LYS A 274 20.79 -9.80 17.80
CA LYS A 274 22.08 -10.38 18.17
C LYS A 274 22.90 -9.46 19.08
N ASN A 275 22.90 -8.16 18.79
CA ASN A 275 23.64 -7.15 19.52
C ASN A 275 22.81 -5.85 19.69
N PRO A 276 22.15 -5.65 20.83
CA PRO A 276 21.34 -4.45 21.08
C PRO A 276 22.09 -3.12 21.04
N ALA A 277 23.43 -3.15 21.08
CA ALA A 277 24.26 -1.95 20.95
C ALA A 277 24.53 -1.55 19.49
N THR A 278 24.07 -2.35 18.51
CA THR A 278 24.20 -2.05 17.09
C THR A 278 23.49 -0.73 16.75
N THR A 279 24.15 0.08 15.95
CA THR A 279 23.59 1.32 15.38
C THR A 279 23.85 1.33 13.89
N PHE A 280 22.98 1.97 13.14
CA PHE A 280 23.04 2.05 11.68
C PHE A 280 23.32 3.49 11.23
N ASP A 281 23.98 3.62 10.10
CA ASP A 281 24.13 4.89 9.39
C ASP A 281 23.44 4.76 8.02
N TYR A 282 22.22 5.31 7.93
CA TYR A 282 21.43 5.34 6.71
C TYR A 282 21.68 6.63 5.91
N SER A 283 22.83 7.31 6.10
CA SER A 283 23.20 8.43 5.25
C SER A 283 23.46 7.91 3.82
N TYR A 284 22.46 8.04 2.98
CA TYR A 284 22.63 7.81 1.55
C TYR A 284 23.45 8.95 0.98
N PHE A 285 24.57 8.60 0.32
CA PHE A 285 25.22 9.51 -0.61
C PHE A 285 24.21 9.72 -1.76
N VAL A 286 23.48 10.83 -1.72
CA VAL A 286 22.80 11.34 -2.90
C VAL A 286 23.91 11.87 -3.78
N ASP A 287 24.48 11.00 -4.61
CA ASP A 287 25.35 11.41 -5.70
C ASP A 287 24.46 12.14 -6.72
N GLU A 288 24.29 13.46 -6.51
CA GLU A 288 23.65 14.34 -7.49
C GLU A 288 24.50 14.51 -8.78
N GLU A 289 25.69 13.94 -8.83
CA GLU A 289 26.51 13.94 -10.03
C GLU A 289 26.54 12.56 -10.71
N PRO A 290 26.24 12.47 -12.02
CA PRO A 290 26.42 11.23 -12.75
C PRO A 290 27.87 10.82 -12.66
N THR A 291 28.12 9.58 -12.25
CA THR A 291 29.44 8.97 -12.09
C THR A 291 30.27 9.22 -13.35
N LYS A 292 31.17 10.19 -13.30
CA LYS A 292 32.21 10.36 -14.33
C LYS A 292 33.18 9.21 -14.15
N TYR A 293 33.13 8.24 -15.05
CA TYR A 293 34.19 7.24 -15.13
C TYR A 293 35.52 7.96 -15.38
N VAL A 294 36.32 8.09 -14.33
CA VAL A 294 37.73 8.45 -14.48
C VAL A 294 38.43 7.21 -14.94
N ILE A 295 38.62 7.10 -16.26
CA ILE A 295 39.60 6.13 -16.83
C ILE A 295 40.95 6.57 -16.30
N LYS A 296 41.45 5.90 -15.27
CA LYS A 296 42.87 5.98 -14.91
C LYS A 296 43.64 5.38 -16.07
N THR A 297 44.19 6.23 -16.93
CA THR A 297 45.28 5.86 -17.82
C THR A 297 46.45 5.46 -16.94
N VAL A 298 46.69 4.18 -16.82
CA VAL A 298 47.91 3.66 -16.21
C VAL A 298 49.02 3.93 -17.22
N ASP A 299 49.89 4.89 -16.89
CA ASP A 299 51.09 5.22 -17.67
C ASP A 299 52.11 4.09 -17.47
N HIS A 300 52.12 3.13 -18.40
CA HIS A 300 53.15 2.12 -18.49
C HIS A 300 54.28 2.65 -19.35
N THR A 301 55.23 3.32 -18.72
CA THR A 301 56.58 3.47 -19.24
C THR A 301 57.30 2.14 -19.05
N GLU A 302 57.26 1.25 -20.04
CA GLU A 302 58.22 0.19 -20.22
C GLU A 302 58.62 0.06 -21.69
N LYS A 303 59.93 -0.18 -21.85
CA LYS A 303 60.76 -0.12 -23.04
C LYS A 303 60.38 -1.13 -24.15
N PRO A 304 60.85 -0.89 -25.39
CA PRO A 304 60.41 -1.62 -26.57
C PRO A 304 61.10 -2.98 -26.74
N GLN A 305 60.32 -3.98 -27.15
CA GLN A 305 60.84 -5.19 -27.82
C GLN A 305 60.02 -5.42 -29.09
N PRO A 306 60.65 -6.09 -30.11
CA PRO A 306 60.37 -5.80 -31.50
C PRO A 306 59.36 -6.74 -32.16
N ASP A 307 58.66 -6.11 -33.12
CA ASP A 307 58.11 -6.63 -34.37
C ASP A 307 57.78 -8.11 -34.53
N LEU A 308 56.46 -8.41 -34.73
CA LEU A 308 56.07 -9.46 -35.69
C LEU A 308 54.58 -9.30 -36.12
N ARG A 309 54.45 -8.91 -37.42
CA ARG A 309 53.34 -9.16 -38.35
C ARG A 309 52.07 -8.28 -38.31
N SER A 310 52.07 -7.49 -39.34
CA SER A 310 51.00 -6.76 -39.99
C SER A 310 49.81 -7.61 -40.42
N GLU A 311 48.59 -7.17 -40.02
CA GLU A 311 47.35 -7.38 -40.79
C GLU A 311 46.69 -6.05 -41.03
N PRO A 312 45.96 -5.86 -42.14
CA PRO A 312 45.66 -4.53 -42.69
C PRO A 312 44.50 -3.80 -41.98
N GLU A 313 44.70 -2.53 -41.71
CA GLU A 313 43.73 -1.59 -41.19
C GLU A 313 42.55 -1.43 -42.13
N GLN A 314 41.31 -1.58 -41.56
CA GLN A 314 40.11 -1.10 -42.21
C GLN A 314 39.91 0.40 -41.88
N PRO A 315 39.42 1.23 -42.81
CA PRO A 315 39.37 2.68 -42.63
C PRO A 315 38.31 3.06 -41.60
N VAL A 316 38.73 3.82 -40.58
CA VAL A 316 37.87 4.49 -39.60
C VAL A 316 37.15 5.61 -40.35
N VAL A 317 35.81 5.51 -40.41
CA VAL A 317 34.96 6.58 -40.91
C VAL A 317 34.80 7.63 -39.80
N GLU A 318 35.43 8.80 -39.97
CA GLU A 318 35.21 9.97 -39.13
C GLU A 318 33.76 10.44 -39.24
N GLU A 319 32.96 10.31 -38.17
CA GLU A 319 31.62 10.88 -38.10
C GLU A 319 31.68 12.39 -37.84
N ASP A 320 31.22 13.17 -38.78
CA ASP A 320 31.12 14.63 -38.71
C ASP A 320 30.15 15.10 -37.59
N PRO A 321 30.65 15.82 -36.56
CA PRO A 321 29.84 16.24 -35.41
C PRO A 321 28.68 17.23 -35.75
N LYS A 322 28.68 17.80 -36.94
CA LYS A 322 27.63 18.70 -37.43
C LYS A 322 26.34 17.96 -37.83
N ARG A 323 26.37 16.65 -38.01
CA ARG A 323 25.17 15.88 -38.41
C ARG A 323 24.26 15.53 -37.23
N LYS A 324 24.83 15.38 -36.02
CA LYS A 324 24.06 15.08 -34.79
C LYS A 324 23.18 16.27 -34.32
N GLY A 325 23.65 17.51 -34.49
CA GLY A 325 22.89 18.70 -34.14
C GLY A 325 21.62 18.91 -35.00
N LYS A 326 21.64 18.49 -36.28
CA LYS A 326 20.48 18.62 -37.15
C LYS A 326 19.39 17.59 -36.86
N ILE A 327 19.75 16.38 -36.43
CA ILE A 327 18.79 15.31 -36.08
C ILE A 327 18.09 15.65 -34.76
N VAL A 328 18.83 16.13 -33.74
CA VAL A 328 18.26 16.56 -32.46
C VAL A 328 17.33 17.75 -32.64
N GLY A 329 17.70 18.73 -33.46
CA GLY A 329 16.85 19.85 -33.80
C GLY A 329 15.52 19.47 -34.52
N ALA A 330 15.59 18.47 -35.41
CA ALA A 330 14.40 17.96 -36.13
C ALA A 330 13.47 17.19 -35.17
N VAL A 331 14.00 16.43 -34.22
CA VAL A 331 13.20 15.69 -33.22
C VAL A 331 12.50 16.67 -32.28
N ILE A 332 13.20 17.72 -31.81
CA ILE A 332 12.61 18.74 -30.93
C ILE A 332 11.52 19.53 -31.67
N ALA A 333 11.76 19.91 -32.94
CA ALA A 333 10.76 20.58 -33.74
C ALA A 333 9.51 19.70 -34.01
N GLY A 334 9.72 18.38 -34.23
CA GLY A 334 8.62 17.42 -34.40
C GLY A 334 7.78 17.27 -33.10
N MET A 335 8.41 17.23 -31.93
CA MET A 335 7.69 17.19 -30.64
C MET A 335 6.89 18.47 -30.36
N LEU A 336 7.42 19.63 -30.70
CA LEU A 336 6.70 20.90 -30.53
C LEU A 336 5.46 21.02 -31.47
N VAL A 337 5.58 20.51 -32.70
CA VAL A 337 4.44 20.45 -33.63
C VAL A 337 3.36 19.47 -33.14
N LEU A 338 3.77 18.31 -32.60
CA LEU A 338 2.85 17.34 -32.03
C LEU A 338 2.12 17.90 -30.78
N ALA A 339 2.85 18.58 -29.91
CA ALA A 339 2.27 19.24 -28.71
C ALA A 339 1.26 20.33 -29.13
N ALA A 340 1.58 21.16 -30.14
CA ALA A 340 0.67 22.17 -30.65
C ALA A 340 -0.60 21.54 -31.30
N ALA A 341 -0.46 20.43 -32.01
CA ALA A 341 -1.58 19.69 -32.56
C ALA A 341 -2.50 19.11 -31.49
N ILE A 342 -1.93 18.57 -30.40
CA ILE A 342 -2.68 18.05 -29.24
C ILE A 342 -3.46 19.21 -28.58
N VAL A 343 -2.83 20.35 -28.34
CA VAL A 343 -3.49 21.55 -27.77
C VAL A 343 -4.65 22.02 -28.65
N LEU A 344 -4.47 22.08 -29.97
CA LEU A 344 -5.54 22.46 -30.89
C LEU A 344 -6.68 21.42 -30.94
N LEU A 345 -6.35 20.12 -30.79
CA LEU A 345 -7.36 19.06 -30.74
C LEU A 345 -8.15 19.11 -29.43
N VAL A 346 -7.49 19.38 -28.31
CA VAL A 346 -8.14 19.59 -27.00
C VAL A 346 -9.00 20.87 -27.05
N MET A 347 -8.50 21.96 -27.58
CA MET A 347 -9.30 23.20 -27.77
C MET A 347 -10.49 22.98 -28.69
N GLY A 348 -10.35 22.16 -29.74
CA GLY A 348 -11.46 21.81 -30.64
C GLY A 348 -12.53 20.93 -29.98
N LEU A 349 -12.10 20.00 -29.08
CA LEU A 349 -13.00 19.15 -28.33
C LEU A 349 -13.63 19.86 -27.11
N THR A 350 -12.92 20.83 -26.50
CA THR A 350 -13.41 21.62 -25.35
C THR A 350 -14.12 22.92 -25.79
N GLY A 351 -14.09 23.27 -27.06
CA GLY A 351 -14.75 24.46 -27.63
C GLY A 351 -16.28 24.47 -27.49
N SER A 352 -16.86 23.50 -26.77
CA SER A 352 -18.27 23.43 -26.38
C SER A 352 -18.57 23.72 -24.92
N LEU A 353 -17.57 24.12 -24.11
CA LEU A 353 -17.83 24.58 -22.74
C LEU A 353 -18.06 26.09 -22.74
N ASN A 354 -19.23 26.46 -23.25
CA ASN A 354 -19.79 27.79 -23.06
C ASN A 354 -20.21 27.93 -21.60
N THR A 355 -19.29 28.28 -20.72
CA THR A 355 -19.60 28.66 -19.35
C THR A 355 -20.37 29.97 -19.37
N LYS A 356 -21.69 29.88 -19.56
CA LYS A 356 -22.60 30.98 -19.21
C LYS A 356 -22.41 31.19 -17.70
N SER A 357 -21.76 32.30 -17.35
CA SER A 357 -21.80 32.78 -15.96
C SER A 357 -23.25 33.11 -15.63
N MET A 358 -23.93 32.23 -14.90
CA MET A 358 -25.26 32.49 -14.39
C MET A 358 -25.11 33.36 -13.14
N LYS A 359 -25.78 34.54 -13.13
CA LYS A 359 -25.97 35.31 -11.91
C LYS A 359 -26.92 34.52 -11.02
N LEU A 360 -26.50 34.13 -9.83
CA LEU A 360 -27.34 33.59 -8.79
C LEU A 360 -28.39 34.63 -8.39
N GLU A 361 -29.68 34.28 -8.49
CA GLU A 361 -30.76 35.11 -7.97
C GLU A 361 -30.74 35.11 -6.45
N ASN A 362 -31.16 36.25 -5.88
CA ASN A 362 -31.24 36.39 -4.41
C ASN A 362 -32.58 35.84 -3.90
N PHE A 363 -32.54 34.69 -3.25
CA PHE A 363 -33.72 34.02 -2.69
C PHE A 363 -33.98 34.36 -1.22
N VAL A 364 -33.29 35.32 -0.65
CA VAL A 364 -33.45 35.71 0.75
C VAL A 364 -34.86 36.26 1.01
N GLY A 365 -35.60 35.60 1.93
CA GLY A 365 -36.96 35.96 2.30
C GLY A 365 -38.08 35.24 1.55
N GLN A 366 -37.77 34.32 0.64
CA GLN A 366 -38.75 33.47 -0.04
C GLN A 366 -38.92 32.12 0.68
N SER A 367 -40.12 31.53 0.65
CA SER A 367 -40.31 30.20 1.22
C SER A 367 -39.72 29.10 0.34
N TYR A 368 -39.21 28.03 0.95
CA TYR A 368 -38.63 26.89 0.28
C TYR A 368 -39.53 26.32 -0.83
N ASP A 369 -40.80 26.12 -0.52
CA ASP A 369 -41.77 25.57 -1.47
C ASP A 369 -42.00 26.49 -2.71
N THR A 370 -41.92 27.80 -2.52
CA THR A 370 -42.03 28.77 -3.61
C THR A 370 -40.81 28.72 -4.54
N ILE A 371 -39.63 28.56 -3.97
CA ILE A 371 -38.36 28.47 -4.74
C ILE A 371 -38.33 27.18 -5.54
N VAL A 372 -38.69 26.04 -4.93
CA VAL A 372 -38.70 24.73 -5.60
C VAL A 372 -39.76 24.65 -6.70
N SER A 373 -40.96 25.23 -6.48
CA SER A 373 -42.02 25.21 -7.48
C SER A 373 -41.80 26.16 -8.66
N SER A 374 -40.99 27.21 -8.48
CA SER A 374 -40.65 28.20 -9.51
C SER A 374 -39.32 27.93 -10.17
N ASN A 375 -38.67 26.82 -9.88
CA ASN A 375 -37.32 26.49 -10.38
C ASN A 375 -37.30 26.40 -11.94
N GLN A 376 -36.84 27.46 -12.58
CA GLN A 376 -36.61 27.54 -14.03
C GLN A 376 -35.23 27.00 -14.43
N TYR A 377 -34.44 26.56 -13.43
CA TYR A 377 -33.06 26.13 -13.59
C TYR A 377 -32.89 24.75 -12.94
N ASP A 378 -32.03 23.92 -13.48
CA ASP A 378 -31.71 22.59 -12.93
C ASP A 378 -30.85 22.68 -11.65
N TYR A 379 -31.37 23.38 -10.60
CA TYR A 379 -30.73 23.44 -9.30
C TYR A 379 -31.26 22.34 -8.37
N VAL A 380 -30.36 21.72 -7.62
CA VAL A 380 -30.71 20.86 -6.50
C VAL A 380 -30.66 21.69 -5.22
N PHE A 381 -31.82 21.96 -4.62
CA PHE A 381 -31.92 22.68 -3.34
C PHE A 381 -31.85 21.69 -2.17
N VAL A 382 -30.95 21.94 -1.23
CA VAL A 382 -30.81 21.16 0.01
C VAL A 382 -31.24 22.04 1.17
N GLN A 383 -32.27 21.60 1.93
CA GLN A 383 -32.73 22.31 3.13
C GLN A 383 -31.86 21.92 4.31
N GLU A 384 -31.07 22.86 4.86
CA GLU A 384 -30.40 22.74 6.14
C GLU A 384 -31.27 23.30 7.26
N SER A 385 -31.75 22.44 8.17
CA SER A 385 -32.40 22.89 9.40
C SER A 385 -31.34 23.29 10.42
N LYS A 386 -31.23 24.58 10.73
CA LYS A 386 -30.54 25.00 11.96
C LYS A 386 -31.54 24.88 13.10
N GLU A 387 -31.32 23.93 13.99
CA GLU A 387 -31.94 23.99 15.33
C GLU A 387 -31.35 25.19 16.07
N SER A 388 -32.23 26.05 16.53
CA SER A 388 -31.95 27.24 17.34
C SER A 388 -31.80 26.86 18.81
#